data_e5f5b6994b8e25203ba69cd4509471b2
#
_entry.id   e5f5b6994b8e25203ba69cd4509471b2
#
_cell.length_a   1.000
_cell.length_b   1.000
_cell.length_c   1.000
_cell.angle_alpha   90.00
_cell.angle_beta   90.00
_cell.angle_gamma   90.00
#
_symmetry.space_group_name_H-M   'P 1'
#
loop_
_entity.id
_entity.type
_entity.pdbx_description
1 polymer ?
#
loop_
_entity_poly.entity_id
_entity_poly.type
_entity_poly.pdbx_seq_one_letter_code
_entity_poly.pdbx_strand_id
1 'polypeptide(L)'
;MRLPEVFESADNRYRVERYLGEGGSGRVYLVVCQEDNCCYALKVSVDDEVSRVSLYREARILSSLVHPAFPTVREIWEAHGRVCLVMSYIMGRTLQMLMDRKLYQGEKCFEPDEVLSWMMQLAEGLSYLHRHSVIYRDLKPSNVMVTDSGQLGLIDFGAACILGDGMEVGEMGTPGFAPPEQYSHVCGPGPWTDVYGFGALLHFLLTGDCPAEKIFFFREIRPCPKSGRQWS
;
A
#
# COMPACT_ATOMS: atom_id res chain seq x y z
N MET A 1 0.91 -0.51 -26.60
CA MET A 1 0.77 -1.96 -26.70
C MET A 1 -0.59 -2.31 -26.14
N ARG A 2 -1.49 -2.94 -26.91
CA ARG A 2 -2.77 -3.43 -26.34
C ARG A 2 -2.43 -4.56 -25.37
N LEU A 3 -3.00 -4.51 -24.16
CA LEU A 3 -2.87 -5.59 -23.19
C LEU A 3 -3.62 -6.82 -23.67
N PRO A 4 -3.18 -8.03 -23.31
CA PRO A 4 -3.95 -9.22 -23.58
C PRO A 4 -5.31 -9.13 -22.88
N GLU A 5 -6.34 -9.61 -23.52
CA GLU A 5 -7.69 -9.69 -22.92
C GLU A 5 -7.76 -10.79 -21.84
N VAL A 6 -6.83 -11.73 -21.91
CA VAL A 6 -6.72 -12.88 -20.97
C VAL A 6 -5.26 -13.06 -20.58
N PHE A 7 -5.01 -13.26 -19.28
CA PHE A 7 -3.74 -13.74 -18.75
C PHE A 7 -3.88 -15.20 -18.37
N GLU A 8 -2.87 -16.01 -18.67
CA GLU A 8 -2.87 -17.44 -18.40
C GLU A 8 -1.69 -17.81 -17.51
N SER A 9 -1.95 -18.55 -16.45
CA SER A 9 -0.96 -19.29 -15.66
C SER A 9 -1.01 -20.78 -16.05
N ALA A 10 -0.28 -21.62 -15.32
CA ALA A 10 -0.33 -23.07 -15.55
C ALA A 10 -1.72 -23.67 -15.28
N ASP A 11 -2.43 -23.13 -14.28
CA ASP A 11 -3.65 -23.73 -13.74
C ASP A 11 -4.91 -22.86 -13.94
N ASN A 12 -4.75 -21.57 -14.24
CA ASN A 12 -5.87 -20.64 -14.28
C ASN A 12 -5.80 -19.67 -15.46
N ARG A 13 -7.00 -19.21 -15.88
CA ARG A 13 -7.18 -18.16 -16.89
C ARG A 13 -7.90 -16.97 -16.29
N TYR A 14 -7.33 -15.77 -16.51
CA TYR A 14 -7.81 -14.51 -15.96
C TYR A 14 -8.26 -13.57 -17.06
N ARG A 15 -9.56 -13.39 -17.23
CA ARG A 15 -10.11 -12.41 -18.16
C ARG A 15 -10.07 -11.02 -17.54
N VAL A 16 -9.49 -10.07 -18.27
CA VAL A 16 -9.41 -8.67 -17.83
C VAL A 16 -10.78 -8.01 -17.95
N GLU A 17 -11.26 -7.47 -16.82
CA GLU A 17 -12.51 -6.69 -16.78
C GLU A 17 -12.25 -5.19 -16.93
N ARG A 18 -11.27 -4.67 -16.18
CA ARG A 18 -10.91 -3.26 -16.25
C ARG A 18 -9.52 -2.99 -15.66
N TYR A 19 -8.94 -1.89 -16.09
CA TYR A 19 -7.75 -1.31 -15.49
C TYR A 19 -8.11 -0.63 -14.16
N LEU A 20 -7.32 -0.88 -13.10
CA LEU A 20 -7.50 -0.30 -11.77
C LEU A 20 -6.52 0.84 -11.48
N GLY A 21 -5.31 0.76 -11.99
CA GLY A 21 -4.28 1.77 -11.77
C GLY A 21 -2.87 1.28 -12.08
N GLU A 22 -1.89 2.17 -11.90
CA GLU A 22 -0.47 1.91 -12.06
C GLU A 22 0.28 2.41 -10.82
N GLY A 23 1.22 1.63 -10.32
CA GLY A 23 2.11 1.96 -9.23
C GLY A 23 3.57 1.72 -9.59
N GLY A 24 4.49 1.98 -8.66
CA GLY A 24 5.93 1.84 -8.89
C GLY A 24 6.38 0.42 -9.28
N SER A 25 5.64 -0.62 -8.89
CA SER A 25 5.94 -2.02 -9.18
C SER A 25 5.14 -2.62 -10.34
N GLY A 26 4.20 -1.87 -10.97
CA GLY A 26 3.45 -2.38 -12.11
C GLY A 26 2.04 -1.85 -12.27
N ARG A 27 1.32 -2.45 -13.20
CA ARG A 27 -0.08 -2.13 -13.53
C ARG A 27 -1.02 -3.11 -12.87
N VAL A 28 -2.14 -2.60 -12.38
CA VAL A 28 -3.14 -3.40 -11.67
C VAL A 28 -4.44 -3.46 -12.46
N TYR A 29 -4.99 -4.66 -12.58
CA TYR A 29 -6.23 -4.96 -13.30
C TYR A 29 -7.21 -5.69 -12.39
N LEU A 30 -8.50 -5.40 -12.56
CA LEU A 30 -9.55 -6.29 -12.10
C LEU A 30 -9.68 -7.41 -13.13
N VAL A 31 -9.60 -8.63 -12.67
CA VAL A 31 -9.73 -9.83 -13.51
C VAL A 31 -10.78 -10.78 -12.92
N VAL A 32 -11.37 -11.59 -13.79
CA VAL A 32 -12.22 -12.72 -13.40
C VAL A 32 -11.50 -14.01 -13.75
N CYS A 33 -11.29 -14.87 -12.78
CA CYS A 33 -10.78 -16.20 -12.98
C CYS A 33 -11.88 -17.06 -13.62
N GLN A 34 -11.56 -17.74 -14.74
CA GLN A 34 -12.56 -18.52 -15.48
C GLN A 34 -12.90 -19.85 -14.78
N GLU A 35 -12.01 -20.36 -13.94
CA GLU A 35 -12.16 -21.65 -13.25
C GLU A 35 -13.10 -21.57 -12.05
N ASP A 36 -13.12 -20.45 -11.31
CA ASP A 36 -13.99 -20.28 -10.12
C ASP A 36 -14.98 -19.12 -10.25
N ASN A 37 -14.93 -18.37 -11.35
CA ASN A 37 -15.76 -17.19 -11.63
C ASN A 37 -15.66 -16.09 -10.54
N CYS A 38 -14.53 -16.03 -9.82
CA CYS A 38 -14.28 -15.03 -8.79
C CYS A 38 -13.44 -13.86 -9.33
N CYS A 39 -13.63 -12.69 -8.69
CA CYS A 39 -12.88 -11.47 -9.01
C CYS A 39 -11.55 -11.42 -8.22
N TYR A 40 -10.48 -11.03 -8.90
CA TYR A 40 -9.14 -10.86 -8.34
C TYR A 40 -8.51 -9.55 -8.80
N ALA A 41 -7.50 -9.09 -8.06
CA ALA A 41 -6.58 -8.07 -8.52
C ALA A 41 -5.36 -8.76 -9.14
N LEU A 42 -5.07 -8.45 -10.40
CA LEU A 42 -3.87 -8.88 -11.10
C LEU A 42 -2.91 -7.71 -11.23
N LYS A 43 -1.74 -7.82 -10.63
CA LYS A 43 -0.65 -6.85 -10.77
C LYS A 43 0.40 -7.41 -11.72
N VAL A 44 0.77 -6.64 -12.75
CA VAL A 44 1.72 -7.04 -13.79
C VAL A 44 2.90 -6.08 -13.76
N SER A 45 4.12 -6.60 -13.59
CA SER A 45 5.32 -5.77 -13.60
C SER A 45 5.49 -5.03 -14.93
N VAL A 46 6.12 -3.85 -14.90
CA VAL A 46 6.64 -3.25 -16.13
C VAL A 46 7.84 -4.05 -16.65
N ASP A 47 8.30 -3.73 -17.85
CA ASP A 47 9.33 -4.50 -18.56
C ASP A 47 10.75 -4.06 -18.11
N ASP A 48 11.00 -4.17 -16.78
CA ASP A 48 12.31 -3.91 -16.17
C ASP A 48 12.55 -4.84 -14.95
N GLU A 49 13.82 -5.07 -14.65
CA GLU A 49 14.22 -5.98 -13.57
C GLU A 49 13.84 -5.46 -12.18
N VAL A 50 13.86 -4.14 -11.96
CA VAL A 50 13.55 -3.54 -10.66
C VAL A 50 12.10 -3.81 -10.30
N SER A 51 11.16 -3.60 -11.24
CA SER A 51 9.74 -3.86 -11.06
C SER A 51 9.45 -5.35 -10.85
N ARG A 52 10.17 -6.23 -11.55
CA ARG A 52 10.04 -7.70 -11.39
C ARG A 52 10.45 -8.12 -9.99
N VAL A 53 11.64 -7.70 -9.53
CA VAL A 53 12.15 -7.98 -8.17
C VAL A 53 11.22 -7.40 -7.10
N SER A 54 10.72 -6.17 -7.31
CA SER A 54 9.76 -5.52 -6.40
C SER A 54 8.47 -6.34 -6.27
N LEU A 55 7.94 -6.87 -7.38
CA LEU A 55 6.68 -7.63 -7.35
C LEU A 55 6.86 -9.02 -6.69
N TYR A 56 8.02 -9.67 -6.86
CA TYR A 56 8.34 -10.88 -6.11
C TYR A 56 8.46 -10.62 -4.59
N ARG A 57 9.06 -9.48 -4.21
CA ARG A 57 9.13 -9.06 -2.80
C ARG A 57 7.75 -8.83 -2.22
N GLU A 58 6.89 -8.10 -2.93
CA GLU A 58 5.50 -7.85 -2.54
C GLU A 58 4.74 -9.17 -2.33
N ALA A 59 4.84 -10.11 -3.28
CA ALA A 59 4.22 -11.42 -3.17
C ALA A 59 4.74 -12.21 -1.95
N ARG A 60 6.06 -12.20 -1.70
CA ARG A 60 6.68 -12.86 -0.55
C ARG A 60 6.16 -12.29 0.78
N ILE A 61 6.07 -10.96 0.89
CA ILE A 61 5.55 -10.29 2.09
C ILE A 61 4.09 -10.70 2.29
N LEU A 62 3.23 -10.49 1.29
CA LEU A 62 1.81 -10.82 1.38
C LEU A 62 1.56 -12.29 1.70
N SER A 63 2.33 -13.21 1.12
CA SER A 63 2.20 -14.66 1.39
C SER A 63 2.55 -15.04 2.83
N SER A 64 3.29 -14.20 3.55
CA SER A 64 3.63 -14.43 4.97
C SER A 64 2.58 -13.86 5.95
N LEU A 65 1.59 -13.14 5.45
CA LEU A 65 0.60 -12.43 6.26
C LEU A 65 -0.77 -13.09 6.13
N VAL A 66 -1.46 -13.24 7.28
CA VAL A 66 -2.86 -13.72 7.32
C VAL A 66 -3.66 -12.75 8.16
N HIS A 67 -4.28 -11.78 7.51
CA HIS A 67 -5.08 -10.75 8.19
C HIS A 67 -6.17 -10.22 7.23
N PRO A 68 -7.41 -10.00 7.70
CA PRO A 68 -8.53 -9.60 6.83
C PRO A 68 -8.34 -8.24 6.15
N ALA A 69 -7.49 -7.37 6.70
CA ALA A 69 -7.19 -6.07 6.11
C ALA A 69 -6.19 -6.13 4.95
N PHE A 70 -5.62 -7.29 4.60
CA PHE A 70 -4.60 -7.41 3.55
C PHE A 70 -5.04 -8.35 2.45
N PRO A 71 -4.62 -8.09 1.20
CA PRO A 71 -4.84 -9.02 0.11
C PRO A 71 -4.17 -10.37 0.37
N THR A 72 -4.84 -11.44 0.03
CA THR A 72 -4.27 -12.80 0.05
C THR A 72 -3.74 -13.14 -1.33
N VAL A 73 -2.49 -13.58 -1.42
CA VAL A 73 -1.88 -14.04 -2.67
C VAL A 73 -2.55 -15.33 -3.11
N ARG A 74 -3.01 -15.37 -4.35
CA ARG A 74 -3.52 -16.59 -5.00
C ARG A 74 -2.39 -17.33 -5.72
N GLU A 75 -1.71 -16.62 -6.62
CA GLU A 75 -0.58 -17.16 -7.36
C GLU A 75 0.33 -16.06 -7.92
N ILE A 76 1.54 -16.46 -8.29
CA ILE A 76 2.53 -15.63 -8.97
C ILE A 76 3.23 -16.45 -10.05
N TRP A 77 3.40 -15.87 -11.24
CA TRP A 77 4.12 -16.50 -12.35
C TRP A 77 4.80 -15.49 -13.26
N GLU A 78 5.63 -15.96 -14.16
CA GLU A 78 6.20 -15.15 -15.23
C GLU A 78 5.56 -15.47 -16.58
N ALA A 79 5.23 -14.43 -17.33
CA ALA A 79 4.76 -14.54 -18.71
C ALA A 79 5.34 -13.40 -19.53
N HIS A 80 5.90 -13.72 -20.68
CA HIS A 80 6.45 -12.75 -21.65
C HIS A 80 7.46 -11.76 -21.02
N GLY A 81 8.33 -12.24 -20.13
CA GLY A 81 9.32 -11.41 -19.43
C GLY A 81 8.77 -10.52 -18.32
N ARG A 82 7.50 -10.69 -17.93
CA ARG A 82 6.84 -9.95 -16.86
C ARG A 82 6.38 -10.87 -15.75
N VAL A 83 6.43 -10.37 -14.53
CA VAL A 83 5.85 -11.04 -13.36
C VAL A 83 4.39 -10.67 -13.25
N CYS A 84 3.54 -11.66 -13.03
CA CYS A 84 2.11 -11.55 -12.80
C CYS A 84 1.79 -12.03 -11.38
N LEU A 85 1.20 -11.18 -10.56
CA LEU A 85 0.77 -11.47 -9.18
C LEU A 85 -0.74 -11.36 -9.11
N VAL A 86 -1.42 -12.46 -8.78
CA VAL A 86 -2.86 -12.49 -8.52
C VAL A 86 -3.10 -12.55 -7.03
N MET A 87 -3.98 -11.67 -6.57
CA MET A 87 -4.36 -11.57 -5.17
C MET A 87 -5.86 -11.30 -5.03
N SER A 88 -6.41 -11.51 -3.84
CA SER A 88 -7.81 -11.21 -3.57
C SER A 88 -8.11 -9.74 -3.87
N TYR A 89 -9.25 -9.49 -4.51
CA TYR A 89 -9.74 -8.15 -4.79
C TYR A 89 -10.54 -7.61 -3.61
N ILE A 90 -10.09 -6.51 -3.02
CA ILE A 90 -10.83 -5.81 -1.97
C ILE A 90 -11.86 -4.91 -2.66
N MET A 91 -13.13 -5.29 -2.56
CA MET A 91 -14.22 -4.52 -3.15
C MET A 91 -14.54 -3.30 -2.28
N GLY A 92 -14.38 -2.10 -2.84
CA GLY A 92 -14.60 -0.86 -2.11
C GLY A 92 -14.11 0.36 -2.87
N ARG A 93 -13.88 1.44 -2.12
CA ARG A 93 -13.31 2.69 -2.62
C ARG A 93 -12.11 3.08 -1.78
N THR A 94 -11.11 3.68 -2.40
CA THR A 94 -9.98 4.23 -1.63
C THR A 94 -10.43 5.46 -0.82
N LEU A 95 -9.74 5.74 0.29
CA LEU A 95 -9.98 6.97 1.05
C LEU A 95 -9.75 8.21 0.19
N GLN A 96 -8.84 8.15 -0.80
CA GLN A 96 -8.67 9.23 -1.78
C GLN A 96 -9.94 9.46 -2.60
N MET A 97 -10.52 8.40 -3.17
CA MET A 97 -11.77 8.51 -3.96
C MET A 97 -12.94 9.03 -3.12
N LEU A 98 -12.99 8.64 -1.84
CA LEU A 98 -14.01 9.12 -0.92
C LEU A 98 -13.80 10.61 -0.60
N MET A 99 -12.55 11.05 -0.38
CA MET A 99 -12.22 12.45 -0.16
C MET A 99 -12.52 13.32 -1.40
N ASP A 100 -12.11 12.87 -2.59
CA ASP A 100 -12.38 13.57 -3.85
C ASP A 100 -13.89 13.77 -4.05
N ARG A 101 -14.70 12.76 -3.71
CA ARG A 101 -16.14 12.85 -3.75
C ARG A 101 -16.69 13.90 -2.78
N LYS A 102 -16.19 13.94 -1.53
CA LYS A 102 -16.57 14.94 -0.53
C LYS A 102 -16.23 16.35 -0.99
N LEU A 103 -15.02 16.57 -1.49
CA LEU A 103 -14.57 17.84 -2.03
C LEU A 103 -15.46 18.30 -3.20
N TYR A 104 -15.84 17.39 -4.09
CA TYR A 104 -16.77 17.68 -5.18
C TYR A 104 -18.17 18.12 -4.67
N GLN A 105 -18.60 17.61 -3.52
CA GLN A 105 -19.85 17.97 -2.84
C GLN A 105 -19.75 19.26 -2.01
N GLY A 106 -18.56 19.89 -1.96
CA GLY A 106 -18.31 21.10 -1.16
C GLY A 106 -17.99 20.82 0.32
N GLU A 107 -17.80 19.56 0.69
CA GLU A 107 -17.34 19.14 2.01
C GLU A 107 -15.80 19.06 2.03
N LYS A 108 -15.17 19.37 3.18
CA LYS A 108 -13.71 19.42 3.26
C LYS A 108 -13.10 18.22 3.97
N CYS A 109 -13.85 17.54 4.82
CA CYS A 109 -13.34 16.47 5.69
C CYS A 109 -14.42 15.44 6.00
N PHE A 110 -14.03 14.37 6.68
CA PHE A 110 -14.93 13.36 7.21
C PHE A 110 -15.35 13.69 8.64
N GLU A 111 -16.45 13.08 9.09
CA GLU A 111 -16.87 13.18 10.48
C GLU A 111 -15.85 12.48 11.42
N PRO A 112 -15.53 13.07 12.59
CA PRO A 112 -14.52 12.52 13.49
C PRO A 112 -14.76 11.07 13.91
N ASP A 113 -16.01 10.66 14.16
CA ASP A 113 -16.34 9.28 14.57
C ASP A 113 -16.10 8.27 13.43
N GLU A 114 -16.37 8.66 12.18
CA GLU A 114 -16.07 7.85 11.01
C GLU A 114 -14.56 7.66 10.85
N VAL A 115 -13.81 8.77 10.94
CA VAL A 115 -12.34 8.75 10.90
C VAL A 115 -11.77 7.90 12.01
N LEU A 116 -12.26 8.04 13.25
CA LEU A 116 -11.79 7.26 14.39
C LEU A 116 -11.99 5.76 14.17
N SER A 117 -13.16 5.36 13.64
CA SER A 117 -13.44 3.96 13.32
C SER A 117 -12.44 3.39 12.30
N TRP A 118 -12.12 4.14 11.27
CA TRP A 118 -11.12 3.73 10.27
C TRP A 118 -9.71 3.67 10.84
N MET A 119 -9.32 4.69 11.61
CA MET A 119 -7.97 4.76 12.19
C MET A 119 -7.73 3.64 13.22
N MET A 120 -8.75 3.20 13.95
CA MET A 120 -8.64 2.05 14.86
C MET A 120 -8.34 0.75 14.08
N GLN A 121 -9.08 0.47 13.01
CA GLN A 121 -8.84 -0.70 12.16
C GLN A 121 -7.44 -0.65 11.51
N LEU A 122 -7.04 0.54 11.05
CA LEU A 122 -5.71 0.76 10.47
C LEU A 122 -4.60 0.51 11.49
N ALA A 123 -4.76 1.00 12.73
CA ALA A 123 -3.81 0.77 13.81
C ALA A 123 -3.65 -0.73 14.14
N GLU A 124 -4.76 -1.49 14.13
CA GLU A 124 -4.71 -2.95 14.30
C GLU A 124 -3.93 -3.62 13.17
N GLY A 125 -4.20 -3.25 11.91
CA GLY A 125 -3.47 -3.75 10.74
C GLY A 125 -1.97 -3.44 10.81
N LEU A 126 -1.59 -2.18 11.10
CA LEU A 126 -0.18 -1.79 11.26
C LEU A 126 0.49 -2.51 12.43
N SER A 127 -0.20 -2.64 13.57
CA SER A 127 0.31 -3.40 14.72
C SER A 127 0.56 -4.87 14.36
N TYR A 128 -0.30 -5.47 13.54
CA TYR A 128 -0.09 -6.82 13.02
C TYR A 128 1.18 -6.89 12.15
N LEU A 129 1.36 -5.98 11.19
CA LEU A 129 2.55 -5.91 10.34
C LEU A 129 3.83 -5.78 11.16
N HIS A 130 3.86 -4.84 12.12
CA HIS A 130 5.04 -4.58 12.95
C HIS A 130 5.42 -5.80 13.80
N ARG A 131 4.45 -6.55 14.33
CA ARG A 131 4.71 -7.83 15.04
C ARG A 131 5.31 -8.91 14.13
N HIS A 132 5.09 -8.83 12.82
CA HIS A 132 5.70 -9.71 11.81
C HIS A 132 6.97 -9.10 11.19
N SER A 133 7.52 -8.04 11.83
CA SER A 133 8.71 -7.33 11.35
C SER A 133 8.54 -6.70 9.95
N VAL A 134 7.30 -6.45 9.52
CA VAL A 134 6.98 -5.79 8.25
C VAL A 134 6.68 -4.33 8.51
N ILE A 135 7.31 -3.43 7.73
CA ILE A 135 7.02 -1.99 7.68
C ILE A 135 6.34 -1.70 6.35
N TYR A 136 5.19 -1.04 6.39
CA TYR A 136 4.37 -0.79 5.20
C TYR A 136 4.92 0.31 4.30
N ARG A 137 5.38 1.44 4.87
CA ARG A 137 6.14 2.55 4.25
C ARG A 137 5.39 3.47 3.28
N ASP A 138 4.26 3.09 2.74
CA ASP A 138 3.51 3.92 1.76
C ASP A 138 2.05 4.12 2.19
N LEU A 139 1.87 4.52 3.46
CA LEU A 139 0.55 4.80 4.00
C LEU A 139 0.04 6.15 3.50
N LYS A 140 -0.96 6.09 2.63
CA LYS A 140 -1.61 7.25 1.99
C LYS A 140 -3.06 6.95 1.64
N PRO A 141 -3.90 7.95 1.38
CA PRO A 141 -5.34 7.75 1.12
C PRO A 141 -5.65 6.83 -0.06
N SER A 142 -4.79 6.80 -1.09
CA SER A 142 -4.98 5.92 -2.26
C SER A 142 -4.67 4.46 -2.01
N ASN A 143 -3.96 4.13 -0.92
CA ASN A 143 -3.56 2.77 -0.56
C ASN A 143 -4.44 2.15 0.54
N VAL A 144 -5.44 2.88 1.02
CA VAL A 144 -6.40 2.41 2.02
C VAL A 144 -7.77 2.31 1.38
N MET A 145 -8.30 1.09 1.28
CA MET A 145 -9.64 0.79 0.79
C MET A 145 -10.64 0.78 1.93
N VAL A 146 -11.84 1.27 1.68
CA VAL A 146 -13.01 1.12 2.54
C VAL A 146 -14.05 0.31 1.78
N THR A 147 -14.46 -0.82 2.32
CA THR A 147 -15.54 -1.65 1.75
C THR A 147 -16.92 -1.04 2.06
N ASP A 148 -17.95 -1.51 1.37
CA ASP A 148 -19.33 -1.07 1.64
C ASP A 148 -19.81 -1.47 3.07
N SER A 149 -19.16 -2.43 3.71
CA SER A 149 -19.40 -2.80 5.13
C SER A 149 -18.59 -1.95 6.12
N GLY A 150 -17.80 -0.97 5.66
CA GLY A 150 -16.95 -0.12 6.51
C GLY A 150 -15.64 -0.77 6.97
N GLN A 151 -15.30 -1.96 6.44
CA GLN A 151 -14.02 -2.61 6.73
C GLN A 151 -12.89 -1.94 5.95
N LEU A 152 -11.72 -1.78 6.60
CA LEU A 152 -10.53 -1.28 5.94
C LEU A 152 -9.68 -2.39 5.34
N GLY A 153 -9.06 -2.08 4.19
CA GLY A 153 -8.03 -2.90 3.58
C GLY A 153 -6.84 -2.06 3.13
N LEU A 154 -5.63 -2.51 3.42
CA LEU A 154 -4.41 -1.96 2.85
C LEU A 154 -4.11 -2.68 1.53
N ILE A 155 -3.89 -1.89 0.48
CA ILE A 155 -3.61 -2.40 -0.86
C ILE A 155 -2.22 -1.99 -1.31
N ASP A 156 -1.46 -2.48 -2.06
CA ASP A 156 -0.12 -2.06 -2.54
C ASP A 156 0.98 -2.17 -1.48
N PHE A 157 1.58 -3.35 -1.42
CA PHE A 157 2.73 -3.67 -0.58
C PHE A 157 4.08 -3.50 -1.30
N GLY A 158 4.09 -2.84 -2.47
CA GLY A 158 5.30 -2.65 -3.28
C GLY A 158 6.41 -1.86 -2.60
N ALA A 159 6.05 -1.00 -1.63
CA ALA A 159 7.02 -0.26 -0.80
C ALA A 159 7.36 -0.97 0.50
N ALA A 160 6.62 -2.01 0.89
CA ALA A 160 6.82 -2.69 2.16
C ALA A 160 8.19 -3.40 2.24
N CYS A 161 8.72 -3.50 3.46
CA CYS A 161 9.98 -4.22 3.71
C CYS A 161 9.90 -5.04 5.00
N ILE A 162 10.74 -6.08 5.07
CA ILE A 162 10.94 -6.87 6.29
C ILE A 162 12.17 -6.32 7.01
N LEU A 163 12.04 -6.01 8.29
CA LEU A 163 13.16 -5.53 9.11
C LEU A 163 14.22 -6.64 9.26
N GLY A 164 15.46 -6.28 8.95
CA GLY A 164 16.60 -7.17 9.14
C GLY A 164 16.84 -8.20 8.01
N ASP A 165 16.12 -8.14 6.89
CA ASP A 165 16.36 -9.02 5.75
C ASP A 165 17.59 -8.64 4.90
N GLY A 166 18.32 -7.59 5.29
CA GLY A 166 19.55 -7.15 4.64
C GLY A 166 19.36 -6.50 3.26
N MET A 167 18.13 -6.31 2.81
CA MET A 167 17.85 -5.69 1.53
C MET A 167 17.95 -4.16 1.63
N GLU A 168 18.67 -3.56 0.69
CA GLU A 168 18.66 -2.10 0.56
C GLU A 168 17.25 -1.63 0.19
N VAL A 169 16.75 -0.72 0.99
CA VAL A 169 15.45 -0.10 0.78
C VAL A 169 15.70 1.24 0.14
N GLY A 170 15.37 1.37 -1.15
CA GLY A 170 15.53 2.62 -1.89
C GLY A 170 14.73 3.77 -1.28
N GLU A 171 15.11 4.99 -1.65
CA GLU A 171 14.32 6.17 -1.35
C GLU A 171 12.94 6.03 -1.99
N MET A 172 11.93 5.97 -1.17
CA MET A 172 10.53 5.87 -1.60
C MET A 172 9.65 6.61 -0.62
N GLY A 173 8.66 7.30 -1.14
CA GLY A 173 7.67 7.94 -0.29
C GLY A 173 6.75 8.85 -1.07
N THR A 174 5.53 8.98 -0.60
CA THR A 174 4.57 9.93 -1.15
C THR A 174 4.73 11.26 -0.41
N PRO A 175 5.03 12.38 -1.11
CA PRO A 175 5.18 13.69 -0.48
C PRO A 175 3.98 14.01 0.42
N GLY A 176 4.27 14.43 1.65
CA GLY A 176 3.29 14.73 2.68
C GLY A 176 2.92 13.57 3.57
N PHE A 177 3.01 12.33 3.09
CA PHE A 177 2.68 11.13 3.86
C PHE A 177 3.92 10.34 4.30
N ALA A 178 5.05 10.54 3.63
CA ALA A 178 6.31 9.87 3.96
C ALA A 178 7.16 10.73 4.90
N PRO A 179 7.76 10.14 5.95
CA PRO A 179 8.63 10.85 6.87
C PRO A 179 9.99 11.20 6.24
N PRO A 180 10.73 12.18 6.84
CA PRO A 180 12.01 12.64 6.32
C PRO A 180 13.06 11.54 6.12
N GLU A 181 13.08 10.52 6.97
CA GLU A 181 14.02 9.40 6.86
C GLU A 181 13.84 8.57 5.58
N GLN A 182 12.66 8.59 4.95
CA GLN A 182 12.44 7.92 3.67
C GLN A 182 13.11 8.63 2.48
N TYR A 183 13.52 9.88 2.67
CA TYR A 183 14.24 10.70 1.69
C TYR A 183 15.72 10.88 2.04
N SER A 184 16.22 10.18 3.03
CA SER A 184 17.61 10.29 3.48
C SER A 184 18.16 8.93 3.92
N HIS A 185 19.43 8.66 3.63
CA HIS A 185 20.10 7.43 4.05
C HIS A 185 20.57 7.43 5.52
N VAL A 186 20.10 8.40 6.33
CA VAL A 186 20.59 8.58 7.71
C VAL A 186 20.01 7.57 8.67
N CYS A 187 18.74 7.20 8.48
CA CYS A 187 18.05 6.21 9.30
C CYS A 187 17.24 5.27 8.39
N GLY A 188 17.33 3.97 8.64
CA GLY A 188 16.49 2.98 7.96
C GLY A 188 15.02 3.10 8.39
N PRO A 189 14.10 2.48 7.63
CA PRO A 189 12.68 2.44 7.97
C PRO A 189 12.46 1.61 9.25
N GLY A 190 11.43 1.99 10.00
CA GLY A 190 10.99 1.28 11.20
C GLY A 190 9.52 1.53 11.49
N PRO A 191 8.96 1.00 12.59
CA PRO A 191 7.57 1.24 12.96
C PRO A 191 7.19 2.72 13.01
N TRP A 192 8.12 3.60 13.36
CA TRP A 192 7.95 5.06 13.37
C TRP A 192 7.61 5.63 11.98
N THR A 193 8.08 5.00 10.91
CA THR A 193 7.78 5.37 9.52
C THR A 193 6.27 5.27 9.25
N ASP A 194 5.66 4.16 9.65
CA ASP A 194 4.21 3.97 9.49
C ASP A 194 3.40 4.84 10.48
N VAL A 195 3.92 5.10 11.68
CA VAL A 195 3.31 6.01 12.65
C VAL A 195 3.24 7.44 12.11
N TYR A 196 4.28 7.90 11.41
CA TYR A 196 4.24 9.19 10.73
C TYR A 196 3.14 9.22 9.65
N GLY A 197 3.12 8.23 8.75
CA GLY A 197 2.09 8.12 7.71
C GLY A 197 0.68 8.04 8.30
N PHE A 198 0.51 7.33 9.43
CA PHE A 198 -0.74 7.26 10.17
C PHE A 198 -1.19 8.65 10.66
N GLY A 199 -0.30 9.42 11.27
CA GLY A 199 -0.59 10.80 11.70
C GLY A 199 -0.91 11.72 10.52
N ALA A 200 -0.18 11.60 9.42
CA ALA A 200 -0.40 12.35 8.19
C ALA A 200 -1.77 12.04 7.56
N LEU A 201 -2.14 10.76 7.52
CA LEU A 201 -3.45 10.32 7.02
C LEU A 201 -4.59 10.81 7.91
N LEU A 202 -4.44 10.71 9.23
CA LEU A 202 -5.41 11.23 10.20
C LEU A 202 -5.65 12.74 9.99
N HIS A 203 -4.56 13.50 9.87
CA HIS A 203 -4.64 14.94 9.59
C HIS A 203 -5.40 15.21 8.29
N PHE A 204 -5.05 14.53 7.19
CA PHE A 204 -5.70 14.67 5.91
C PHE A 204 -7.21 14.39 5.97
N LEU A 205 -7.62 13.31 6.64
CA LEU A 205 -9.02 12.93 6.74
C LEU A 205 -9.87 13.93 7.55
N LEU A 206 -9.27 14.50 8.60
CA LEU A 206 -9.96 15.47 9.48
C LEU A 206 -9.95 16.91 8.98
N THR A 207 -9.05 17.27 8.06
CA THR A 207 -8.90 18.66 7.61
C THR A 207 -9.12 18.86 6.12
N GLY A 208 -8.92 17.80 5.32
CA GLY A 208 -8.85 17.86 3.86
C GLY A 208 -7.54 18.47 3.35
N ASP A 209 -6.64 18.93 4.24
CA ASP A 209 -5.37 19.56 3.86
C ASP A 209 -4.30 18.50 3.64
N CYS A 210 -3.59 18.56 2.50
CA CYS A 210 -2.43 17.70 2.26
C CYS A 210 -1.27 18.11 3.20
N PRO A 211 -0.71 17.18 3.99
CA PRO A 211 0.40 17.51 4.88
C PRO A 211 1.65 18.08 4.16
N ALA A 212 1.83 17.75 2.88
CA ALA A 212 2.96 18.25 2.06
C ALA A 212 3.03 19.78 1.97
N GLU A 213 1.91 20.47 2.02
CA GLU A 213 1.87 21.94 1.93
C GLU A 213 2.47 22.62 3.15
N LYS A 214 2.63 21.89 4.26
CA LYS A 214 3.12 22.42 5.56
C LYS A 214 4.51 21.90 5.96
N ILE A 215 5.19 21.12 5.13
CA ILE A 215 6.53 20.52 5.42
C ILE A 215 7.61 21.56 5.74
N PHE A 216 7.44 22.83 5.39
CA PHE A 216 8.40 23.88 5.76
C PHE A 216 8.60 24.06 7.27
N PHE A 217 7.70 23.55 8.12
CA PHE A 217 7.84 23.62 9.58
C PHE A 217 8.73 22.50 10.18
N PHE A 218 9.07 21.45 9.43
CA PHE A 218 9.87 20.32 9.92
C PHE A 218 11.36 20.41 9.61
N ARG A 219 11.85 21.56 9.11
CA ARG A 219 13.29 21.77 8.82
C ARG A 219 14.23 21.71 10.03
N GLU A 220 13.70 21.62 11.25
CA GLU A 220 14.45 21.55 12.50
C GLU A 220 14.37 20.19 13.23
N ILE A 221 13.86 19.13 12.59
CA ILE A 221 13.91 17.81 13.21
C ILE A 221 15.37 17.36 13.26
N ARG A 222 15.94 17.35 14.46
CA ARG A 222 17.28 16.83 14.73
C ARG A 222 17.35 15.38 14.27
N PRO A 223 18.50 14.94 13.69
CA PRO A 223 18.67 13.55 13.30
C PRO A 223 18.44 12.63 14.49
N CYS A 224 17.77 11.49 14.22
CA CYS A 224 17.57 10.43 15.20
C CYS A 224 18.88 10.11 15.90
N PRO A 225 18.94 10.07 17.24
CA PRO A 225 20.17 9.70 17.93
C PRO A 225 20.56 8.28 17.52
N LYS A 226 21.80 8.11 17.07
CA LYS A 226 22.36 6.81 16.71
C LYS A 226 22.02 5.80 17.78
N SER A 227 21.42 4.71 17.37
CA SER A 227 20.96 3.58 18.14
C SER A 227 21.93 3.16 19.27
N GLY A 228 21.45 3.16 20.49
CA GLY A 228 22.19 2.73 21.67
C GLY A 228 21.36 2.58 22.94
N ARG A 229 20.03 2.60 22.86
CA ARG A 229 19.20 2.29 24.02
C ARG A 229 18.12 1.29 23.68
N GLN A 230 18.29 0.09 24.21
CA GLN A 230 17.23 -0.89 24.37
C GLN A 230 16.11 -0.25 25.21
N TRP A 231 14.90 -0.30 24.70
CA TRP A 231 13.69 -0.01 25.45
C TRP A 231 13.41 -1.23 26.33
N SER A 232 13.57 -1.07 27.64
CA SER A 232 13.11 -2.02 28.67
C SER A 232 11.61 -1.92 28.84
#